data_53f2bfbcf3cd36414be8628c11fc9108
#
_entry.id   53f2bfbcf3cd36414be8628c11fc9108
#
_cell.length_a   1.000
_cell.length_b   1.000
_cell.length_c   1.000
_cell.angle_alpha   90.00
_cell.angle_beta   90.00
_cell.angle_gamma   90.00
#
_symmetry.space_group_name_H-M   'P 1'
#
loop_
_entity.id
_entity.type
_entity.pdbx_description
1 polymer ?
#
loop_
_entity_poly.entity_id
_entity_poly.type
_entity_poly.pdbx_seq_one_letter_code
_entity_poly.pdbx_strand_id
1 'polypeptide(L)'
;MITNSPYQSHLFMNNIQVAIIEDEKPAARLLEGMIKKLRPQWDIIKIPGSIESSVAWFASHPHPDIVFLDIQLSDGNSFLFIEQACPTSLIIFT
;
A
#
# COMPACT_ATOMS: atom_id res chain seq x y z
N MET A 1 22.67 11.12 12.43
CA MET A 1 22.26 11.75 12.65
C MET A 1 22.09 11.95 12.65
N ILE A 2 22.13 11.54 12.38
CA ILE A 2 21.60 12.04 12.44
C ILE A 2 21.53 12.09 12.16
N THR A 3 21.68 11.64 11.95
CA THR A 3 21.22 12.11 11.75
C THR A 3 21.24 12.07 11.25
N ASN A 4 21.48 11.54 10.88
CA ASN A 4 21.11 11.91 10.55
C ASN A 4 21.05 11.54 10.11
N SER A 5 21.09 11.03 9.98
CA SER A 5 20.65 11.15 9.85
C SER A 5 20.49 10.80 9.35
N PRO A 6 20.58 10.53 9.16
CA PRO A 6 19.92 10.58 8.88
C PRO A 6 19.56 10.40 8.69
N TYR A 7 19.37 10.01 8.44
CA TYR A 7 18.56 10.45 8.64
C TYR A 7 18.16 10.92 8.51
N GLN A 8 18.14 10.96 8.37
CA GLN A 8 17.53 11.71 8.38
C GLN A 8 16.98 12.05 8.08
N SER A 9 16.70 11.85 7.79
CA SER A 9 15.92 12.29 7.62
C SER A 9 15.48 12.47 7.33
N HIS A 10 15.12 12.25 7.25
CA HIS A 10 14.29 12.51 7.16
C HIS A 10 14.01 12.52 6.64
N LEU A 11 13.89 13.25 6.97
CA LEU A 11 13.64 13.26 6.07
C LEU A 11 13.11 12.33 5.46
N PHE A 12 13.29 11.71 5.44
CA PHE A 12 12.90 10.52 4.99
C PHE A 12 11.62 9.95 5.49
N MET A 13 11.20 10.31 6.58
CA MET A 13 9.91 9.98 7.13
C MET A 13 8.77 10.48 6.27
N ASN A 14 9.04 11.43 5.39
CA ASN A 14 8.01 12.00 4.52
C ASN A 14 7.80 11.18 3.26
N ASN A 15 8.59 10.13 3.05
CA ASN A 15 8.53 9.34 1.83
C ASN A 15 7.93 7.96 2.08
N ILE A 16 6.95 7.90 2.95
CA ILE A 16 6.24 6.65 3.20
C ILE A 16 5.41 6.30 1.97
N GLN A 17 5.59 5.09 1.48
CA GLN A 17 4.84 4.58 0.34
C GLN A 17 3.67 3.75 0.81
N VAL A 18 2.50 4.07 0.29
CA VAL A 18 1.25 3.43 0.68
C VAL A 18 0.60 2.86 -0.56
N ALA A 19 0.23 1.60 -0.51
CA ALA A 19 -0.51 0.97 -1.59
C ALA A 19 -1.96 0.82 -1.18
N ILE A 20 -2.86 0.94 -2.16
CA ILE A 20 -4.28 0.68 -1.99
C ILE A 20 -4.63 -0.47 -2.93
N ILE A 21 -5.12 -1.57 -2.37
CA ILE A 21 -5.59 -2.72 -3.13
C ILE A 21 -7.09 -2.83 -2.89
N GLU A 22 -7.86 -2.32 -3.83
CA GLU A 22 -9.30 -2.22 -3.75
C GLU A 22 -9.85 -2.26 -5.17
N ASP A 23 -10.75 -3.20 -5.47
CA ASP A 23 -11.26 -3.37 -6.84
C ASP A 23 -12.44 -2.46 -7.17
N GLU A 24 -13.07 -1.83 -6.16
CA GLU A 24 -14.14 -0.87 -6.41
C GLU A 24 -13.54 0.53 -6.51
N LYS A 25 -13.57 1.08 -7.70
CA LYS A 25 -12.89 2.36 -7.97
C LYS A 25 -13.42 3.51 -7.11
N PRO A 26 -14.72 3.67 -6.86
CA PRO A 26 -15.17 4.74 -5.97
C PRO A 26 -14.62 4.61 -4.55
N ALA A 27 -14.55 3.38 -4.03
CA ALA A 27 -14.01 3.15 -2.69
C ALA A 27 -12.52 3.46 -2.66
N ALA A 28 -11.78 3.06 -3.69
CA ALA A 28 -10.35 3.35 -3.77
C ALA A 28 -10.10 4.86 -3.83
N ARG A 29 -10.90 5.59 -4.61
CA ARG A 29 -10.75 7.05 -4.71
C ARG A 29 -11.08 7.75 -3.42
N LEU A 30 -12.09 7.29 -2.71
CA LEU A 30 -12.45 7.87 -1.42
C LEU A 30 -11.32 7.70 -0.42
N LEU A 31 -10.78 6.50 -0.32
CA LEU A 31 -9.68 6.21 0.59
C LEU A 31 -8.43 7.02 0.22
N GLU A 32 -8.12 7.09 -1.06
CA GLU A 32 -7.00 7.89 -1.54
C GLU A 32 -7.15 9.36 -1.14
N GLY A 33 -8.34 9.91 -1.31
CA GLY A 33 -8.63 11.29 -0.93
C GLY A 33 -8.44 11.53 0.56
N MET A 34 -8.88 10.59 1.37
CA MET A 34 -8.73 10.70 2.82
C MET A 34 -7.26 10.67 3.22
N ILE A 35 -6.50 9.77 2.64
CA ILE A 35 -5.07 9.67 2.94
C ILE A 35 -4.34 10.94 2.51
N LYS A 36 -4.62 11.45 1.32
CA LYS A 36 -3.99 12.67 0.84
C LYS A 36 -4.28 13.86 1.73
N LYS A 37 -5.49 13.92 2.28
CA LYS A 37 -5.88 15.00 3.17
C LYS A 37 -5.14 14.93 4.50
N LEU A 38 -4.96 13.73 5.03
CA LEU A 38 -4.36 13.55 6.35
C LEU A 38 -2.84 13.45 6.30
N ARG A 39 -2.30 12.93 5.20
CA ARG A 39 -0.87 12.72 5.04
C ARG A 39 -0.45 13.09 3.62
N PRO A 40 -0.45 14.39 3.29
CA PRO A 40 -0.21 14.82 1.91
C PRO A 40 1.19 14.46 1.38
N GLN A 41 2.14 14.19 2.25
CA GLN A 41 3.49 13.84 1.85
C GLN A 41 3.69 12.34 1.58
N TRP A 42 2.70 11.50 1.89
CA TRP A 42 2.78 10.08 1.60
C TRP A 42 2.59 9.85 0.10
N ASP A 43 3.39 8.93 -0.46
CA ASP A 43 3.26 8.52 -1.85
C ASP A 43 2.25 7.39 -1.96
N ILE A 44 1.22 7.58 -2.77
CA ILE A 44 0.16 6.59 -2.93
C ILE A 44 0.36 5.86 -4.24
N ILE A 45 0.42 4.53 -4.15
CA ILE A 45 0.55 3.63 -5.30
C ILE A 45 -0.77 2.89 -5.42
N LYS A 46 -1.39 2.98 -6.59
CA LYS A 46 -2.63 2.24 -6.84
C LYS A 46 -2.30 0.95 -7.57
N ILE A 47 -2.70 -0.15 -6.99
CA ILE A 47 -2.46 -1.48 -7.53
C ILE A 47 -3.82 -2.03 -7.97
N PRO A 48 -3.91 -2.64 -9.15
CA PRO A 48 -5.19 -3.23 -9.59
C PRO A 48 -5.73 -4.17 -8.53
N GLY A 49 -7.04 -4.11 -8.30
CA GLY A 49 -7.69 -4.72 -7.18
C GLY A 49 -8.02 -6.19 -7.35
N SER A 50 -7.09 -6.99 -7.86
CA SER A 50 -7.26 -8.44 -7.90
C SER A 50 -6.09 -9.09 -7.18
N ILE A 51 -6.32 -10.31 -6.68
CA ILE A 51 -5.26 -11.09 -6.03
C ILE A 51 -4.15 -11.35 -7.04
N GLU A 52 -4.51 -11.78 -8.24
CA GLU A 52 -3.53 -12.14 -9.25
C GLU A 52 -2.62 -10.97 -9.60
N SER A 53 -3.20 -9.81 -9.92
CA SER A 53 -2.40 -8.64 -10.30
C SER A 53 -1.59 -8.09 -9.14
N SER A 54 -2.12 -8.20 -7.92
CA SER A 54 -1.41 -7.74 -6.73
C SER A 54 -0.20 -8.62 -6.43
N VAL A 55 -0.36 -9.93 -6.55
CA VAL A 55 0.76 -10.86 -6.36
C VAL A 55 1.85 -10.59 -7.41
N ALA A 56 1.44 -10.40 -8.65
CA ALA A 56 2.40 -10.10 -9.74
C ALA A 56 3.13 -8.79 -9.48
N TRP A 57 2.41 -7.77 -9.02
CA TRP A 57 3.03 -6.48 -8.73
C TRP A 57 4.07 -6.61 -7.61
N PHE A 58 3.73 -7.31 -6.54
CA PHE A 58 4.64 -7.48 -5.40
C PHE A 58 5.86 -8.32 -5.77
N ALA A 59 5.73 -9.20 -6.75
CA ALA A 59 6.87 -10.02 -7.21
C ALA A 59 7.89 -9.20 -8.01
N SER A 60 7.48 -8.05 -8.55
CA SER A 60 8.31 -7.28 -9.47
C SER A 60 8.66 -5.87 -8.98
N HIS A 61 8.24 -5.49 -7.77
CA HIS A 61 8.48 -4.16 -7.23
C HIS A 61 8.93 -4.24 -5.78
N PRO A 62 9.65 -3.22 -5.27
CA PRO A 62 9.88 -3.11 -3.83
C PRO A 62 8.53 -2.98 -3.11
N HIS A 63 8.42 -3.56 -1.95
CA HIS A 63 7.16 -3.55 -1.22
C HIS A 63 6.91 -2.19 -0.58
N PRO A 64 5.68 -1.67 -0.66
CA PRO A 64 5.33 -0.42 0.02
C PRO A 64 5.46 -0.56 1.53
N ASP A 65 5.49 0.57 2.23
CA ASP A 65 5.55 0.56 3.69
C ASP A 65 4.22 0.12 4.28
N ILE A 66 3.11 0.57 3.70
CA ILE A 66 1.76 0.29 4.20
C ILE A 66 0.89 -0.15 3.03
N VAL A 67 0.04 -1.15 3.28
CA VAL A 67 -0.95 -1.60 2.30
C VAL A 67 -2.33 -1.53 2.93
N PHE A 68 -3.21 -0.73 2.33
CA PHE A 68 -4.64 -0.77 2.65
C PHE A 68 -5.27 -1.81 1.74
N LEU A 69 -5.80 -2.86 2.33
CA LEU A 69 -6.19 -4.07 1.63
C LEU A 69 -7.64 -4.42 1.92
N ASP A 70 -8.47 -4.44 0.87
CA ASP A 70 -9.83 -4.95 1.01
C ASP A 70 -9.77 -6.46 1.28
N ILE A 71 -10.56 -6.92 2.25
CA ILE A 71 -10.57 -8.33 2.60
C ILE A 71 -11.09 -9.19 1.45
N GLN A 72 -12.11 -8.69 0.74
CA GLN A 72 -12.74 -9.44 -0.35
C GLN A 72 -12.47 -8.73 -1.67
N LEU A 73 -11.74 -9.38 -2.54
CA LEU A 73 -11.44 -8.89 -3.88
C LEU A 73 -12.27 -9.69 -4.90
N SER A 74 -12.26 -9.22 -6.16
CA SER A 74 -13.11 -9.83 -7.19
C SER A 74 -12.77 -11.30 -7.43
N ASP A 75 -11.53 -11.69 -7.25
CA ASP A 75 -11.07 -13.06 -7.50
C ASP A 75 -10.79 -13.85 -6.21
N GLY A 76 -11.26 -13.37 -5.06
CA GLY A 76 -11.20 -14.15 -3.84
C GLY A 76 -10.87 -13.35 -2.60
N ASN A 77 -10.57 -14.07 -1.53
CA ASN A 77 -10.23 -13.50 -0.23
C ASN A 77 -8.77 -13.06 -0.25
N SER A 78 -8.51 -11.84 0.21
CA SER A 78 -7.18 -11.24 0.15
C SER A 78 -6.15 -11.90 1.06
N PHE A 79 -6.56 -12.79 1.97
CA PHE A 79 -5.58 -13.58 2.71
C PHE A 79 -4.74 -14.46 1.77
N LEU A 80 -5.31 -14.84 0.63
CA LEU A 80 -4.56 -15.57 -0.39
C LEU A 80 -3.43 -14.72 -0.96
N PHE A 81 -3.69 -13.42 -1.16
CA PHE A 81 -2.65 -12.48 -1.58
C PHE A 81 -1.51 -12.44 -0.55
N ILE A 82 -1.87 -12.32 0.74
CA ILE A 82 -0.85 -12.29 1.80
C ILE A 82 -0.02 -13.55 1.79
N GLU A 83 -0.66 -14.69 1.63
CA GLU A 83 0.02 -15.98 1.62
C GLU A 83 0.98 -16.11 0.45
N GLN A 84 0.56 -15.68 -0.74
CA GLN A 84 1.35 -15.83 -1.96
C GLN A 84 2.43 -14.77 -2.11
N ALA A 85 2.13 -13.54 -1.76
CA ALA A 85 3.06 -12.42 -1.95
C ALA A 85 4.01 -12.24 -0.78
N CYS A 86 3.65 -12.69 0.40
CA CYS A 86 4.43 -12.53 1.63
C CYS A 86 4.92 -11.09 1.79
N PRO A 87 4.00 -10.10 1.80
CA PRO A 87 4.42 -8.71 1.83
C PRO A 87 5.15 -8.37 3.12
N THR A 88 6.17 -7.52 3.01
CA THR A 88 6.88 -7.00 4.18
C THR A 88 6.21 -5.74 4.72
N SER A 89 5.13 -5.31 4.07
CA SER A 89 4.37 -4.11 4.39
C SER A 89 3.54 -4.28 5.65
N LEU A 90 3.23 -3.17 6.31
CA LEU A 90 2.18 -3.15 7.31
C LEU A 90 0.84 -3.27 6.58
N ILE A 91 0.02 -4.23 6.97
CA ILE A 91 -1.28 -4.47 6.33
C ILE A 91 -2.37 -3.84 7.17
N ILE A 92 -3.20 -3.01 6.54
CA ILE A 92 -4.39 -2.43 7.17
C ILE A 92 -5.58 -2.89 6.34
N PHE A 93 -6.43 -3.69 6.94
CA PHE A 93 -7.64 -4.16 6.25
C PHE A 93 -8.71 -3.08 6.23
N THR A 94 -9.40 -3.00 5.11
CA THR A 94 -10.48 -2.03 4.93
C THR A 94 -11.84 -2.69 4.64
#